data_e1d71203a5734c63ed85095a89da7647
#
_entry.id   e1d71203a5734c63ed85095a89da7647
#
_cell.length_a   1.000
_cell.length_b   1.000
_cell.length_c   1.000
_cell.angle_alpha   90.00
_cell.angle_beta   90.00
_cell.angle_gamma   90.00
#
_symmetry.space_group_name_H-M   'P 1'
#
loop_
_entity.id
_entity.type
_entity.pdbx_description
1 polymer ?
#
loop_
_entity_poly.entity_id
_entity_poly.type
_entity_poly.pdbx_seq_one_letter_code
_entity_poly.pdbx_strand_id
1 'polypeptide(L)'
;VLAQRINKMIKGLQERLHLTKFVSDEALTAVKKVGLEGLKMGGERKVATIMETDIRGFTSMSEKMEPEEVVSLLNTYLDKQTEVIQSYGGDIDKFIGDAVLAVFTGEEMADNAVQCAIKIQKEINTLNQSLGKNTMIGIGIDTGPLVMGAMGSKDRMDFTVIGDHVNTSSRLCDAALPGEVIISENTKKLLKGENYKLKQLDPIQVKGKEKPIKIYTVI
;
A
#
# COMPACT_ATOMS: atom_id res chain seq x y z
N VAL A 1 37.80 1.61 -27.46
CA VAL A 1 37.62 2.60 -26.37
C VAL A 1 36.19 3.13 -26.33
N LEU A 2 35.61 3.68 -27.43
CA LEU A 2 34.25 4.25 -27.45
C LEU A 2 33.19 3.18 -27.18
N ALA A 3 33.23 2.05 -27.87
CA ALA A 3 32.30 0.93 -27.69
C ALA A 3 32.30 0.38 -26.26
N GLN A 4 33.48 0.28 -25.63
CA GLN A 4 33.59 -0.16 -24.25
C GLN A 4 32.95 0.84 -23.25
N ARG A 5 33.08 2.15 -23.49
CA ARG A 5 32.43 3.18 -22.69
C ARG A 5 30.92 3.15 -22.84
N ILE A 6 30.44 2.98 -24.08
CA ILE A 6 29.00 2.85 -24.36
C ILE A 6 28.44 1.61 -23.68
N ASN A 7 29.07 0.44 -23.77
CA ASN A 7 28.63 -0.77 -23.12
C ASN A 7 28.60 -0.64 -21.58
N LYS A 8 29.62 0.02 -20.99
CA LYS A 8 29.62 0.30 -19.54
C LYS A 8 28.47 1.21 -19.13
N MET A 9 28.16 2.23 -19.94
CA MET A 9 27.04 3.13 -19.70
C MET A 9 25.69 2.39 -19.82
N ILE A 10 25.49 1.57 -20.84
CA ILE A 10 24.29 0.74 -21.04
C ILE A 10 24.10 -0.18 -19.83
N LYS A 11 25.15 -0.88 -19.39
CA LYS A 11 25.11 -1.75 -18.21
C LYS A 11 24.72 -0.98 -16.96
N GLY A 12 25.30 0.19 -16.72
CA GLY A 12 24.92 1.05 -15.58
C GLY A 12 23.49 1.56 -15.64
N LEU A 13 22.95 1.82 -16.83
CA LEU A 13 21.53 2.18 -17.01
C LEU A 13 20.60 0.99 -16.73
N GLN A 14 20.98 -0.22 -17.18
CA GLN A 14 20.22 -1.43 -16.86
C GLN A 14 20.22 -1.73 -15.36
N GLU A 15 21.36 -1.62 -14.68
CA GLU A 15 21.46 -1.79 -13.23
C GLU A 15 20.56 -0.77 -12.50
N ARG A 16 20.58 0.51 -12.92
CA ARG A 16 19.65 1.53 -12.37
C ARG A 16 18.19 1.16 -12.59
N LEU A 17 17.83 0.71 -13.79
CA LEU A 17 16.45 0.30 -14.10
C LEU A 17 15.99 -0.86 -13.20
N HIS A 18 16.89 -1.79 -12.88
CA HIS A 18 16.57 -2.87 -11.94
C HIS A 18 16.37 -2.34 -10.51
N LEU A 19 17.18 -1.37 -10.08
CA LEU A 19 17.07 -0.78 -8.74
C LEU A 19 15.76 0.00 -8.54
N THR A 20 15.15 0.55 -9.60
CA THR A 20 13.85 1.24 -9.48
C THR A 20 12.73 0.33 -9.01
N LYS A 21 12.84 -0.99 -9.19
CA LYS A 21 11.84 -1.95 -8.70
C LYS A 21 11.85 -2.15 -7.17
N PHE A 22 12.86 -1.61 -6.49
CA PHE A 22 13.01 -1.75 -5.04
C PHE A 22 12.66 -0.47 -4.28
N VAL A 23 12.14 0.55 -4.98
CA VAL A 23 11.76 1.84 -4.38
C VAL A 23 10.41 2.28 -4.91
N SER A 24 9.66 3.04 -4.11
CA SER A 24 8.36 3.60 -4.51
C SER A 24 8.51 4.70 -5.57
N ASP A 25 7.43 5.00 -6.29
CA ASP A 25 7.42 6.07 -7.30
C ASP A 25 7.63 7.45 -6.66
N GLU A 26 7.13 7.67 -5.44
CA GLU A 26 7.40 8.88 -4.67
C GLU A 26 8.89 9.00 -4.31
N ALA A 27 9.58 7.91 -3.95
CA ALA A 27 11.02 7.89 -3.73
C ALA A 27 11.80 8.28 -4.98
N LEU A 28 11.43 7.72 -6.14
CA LEU A 28 12.05 8.07 -7.42
C LEU A 28 11.85 9.54 -7.77
N THR A 29 10.66 10.06 -7.51
CA THR A 29 10.33 11.47 -7.73
C THR A 29 11.13 12.38 -6.81
N ALA A 30 11.27 12.03 -5.54
CA ALA A 30 12.10 12.77 -4.58
C ALA A 30 13.57 12.82 -5.00
N VAL A 31 14.15 11.68 -5.41
CA VAL A 31 15.54 11.62 -5.91
C VAL A 31 15.72 12.47 -7.17
N LYS A 32 14.77 12.46 -8.10
CA LYS A 32 14.83 13.28 -9.31
C LYS A 32 14.79 14.78 -9.01
N LYS A 33 14.02 15.20 -8.02
CA LYS A 33 13.91 16.63 -7.63
C LYS A 33 15.18 17.21 -7.01
N VAL A 34 15.91 16.42 -6.23
CA VAL A 34 17.14 16.90 -5.52
C VAL A 34 18.40 16.83 -6.41
N GLY A 35 18.36 16.12 -7.53
CA GLY A 35 19.48 16.05 -8.47
C GLY A 35 20.80 15.64 -7.80
N LEU A 36 21.88 16.43 -8.03
CA LEU A 36 23.23 16.14 -7.53
C LEU A 36 23.43 16.46 -6.03
N GLU A 37 22.53 17.21 -5.40
CA GLU A 37 22.67 17.56 -3.98
C GLU A 37 22.39 16.36 -3.04
N GLY A 38 21.76 15.33 -3.56
CA GLY A 38 21.38 14.13 -2.82
C GLY A 38 20.17 14.32 -1.92
N LEU A 39 19.52 13.21 -1.59
CA LEU A 39 18.35 13.18 -0.73
C LEU A 39 18.77 13.41 0.72
N LYS A 40 18.20 14.43 1.37
CA LYS A 40 18.43 14.70 2.80
C LYS A 40 17.36 13.98 3.63
N MET A 41 17.77 13.49 4.81
CA MET A 41 16.80 12.98 5.79
C MET A 41 15.80 14.06 6.18
N GLY A 42 14.54 13.66 6.33
CA GLY A 42 13.44 14.54 6.68
C GLY A 42 12.19 14.22 5.88
N GLY A 43 11.11 14.91 6.18
CA GLY A 43 9.86 14.69 5.49
C GLY A 43 8.97 15.93 5.53
N GLU A 44 7.97 15.91 4.68
CA GLU A 44 6.94 16.94 4.59
C GLU A 44 5.64 16.45 5.24
N ARG A 45 4.96 17.34 5.94
CA ARG A 45 3.61 17.07 6.41
C ARG A 45 2.63 17.17 5.24
N LYS A 46 1.92 16.07 4.98
CA LYS A 46 0.90 15.98 3.92
C LYS A 46 -0.37 15.36 4.48
N VAL A 47 -1.47 15.60 3.81
CA VAL A 47 -2.69 14.80 4.01
C VAL A 47 -2.73 13.75 2.91
N ALA A 48 -2.89 12.48 3.30
CA ALA A 48 -2.97 11.36 2.39
C ALA A 48 -3.99 10.33 2.87
N THR A 49 -4.45 9.49 1.98
CA THR A 49 -5.21 8.29 2.30
C THR A 49 -4.28 7.09 2.27
N ILE A 50 -4.26 6.36 3.36
CA ILE A 50 -3.48 5.14 3.52
C ILE A 50 -4.41 3.95 3.38
N MET A 51 -4.03 3.01 2.55
CA MET A 51 -4.67 1.72 2.40
C MET A 51 -3.69 0.62 2.78
N GLU A 52 -4.09 -0.24 3.69
CA GLU A 52 -3.35 -1.45 4.02
C GLU A 52 -4.20 -2.66 3.68
N THR A 53 -3.58 -3.64 3.06
CA THR A 53 -4.21 -4.92 2.71
C THR A 53 -3.43 -6.06 3.33
N ASP A 54 -4.09 -7.17 3.64
CA ASP A 54 -3.45 -8.35 4.24
C ASP A 54 -4.18 -9.62 3.82
N ILE A 55 -3.43 -10.70 3.54
CA ILE A 55 -4.00 -11.99 3.15
C ILE A 55 -4.47 -12.73 4.40
N ARG A 56 -5.75 -12.99 4.49
CA ARG A 56 -6.34 -13.66 5.65
C ARG A 56 -5.85 -15.10 5.80
N GLY A 57 -5.31 -15.41 6.98
CA GLY A 57 -4.80 -16.75 7.32
C GLY A 57 -3.51 -17.15 6.62
N PHE A 58 -2.75 -16.19 6.06
CA PHE A 58 -1.51 -16.46 5.34
C PHE A 58 -0.50 -17.24 6.17
N THR A 59 -0.26 -16.86 7.43
CA THR A 59 0.67 -17.54 8.33
C THR A 59 0.34 -19.04 8.44
N SER A 60 -0.91 -19.37 8.75
CA SER A 60 -1.33 -20.77 8.88
C SER A 60 -1.34 -21.54 7.56
N MET A 61 -1.48 -20.83 6.45
CA MET A 61 -1.41 -21.42 5.10
C MET A 61 0.04 -21.68 4.72
N SER A 62 0.94 -20.73 4.94
CA SER A 62 2.36 -20.82 4.59
C SER A 62 3.12 -21.88 5.38
N GLU A 63 2.74 -22.15 6.64
CA GLU A 63 3.31 -23.23 7.46
C GLU A 63 3.12 -24.63 6.86
N LYS A 64 2.17 -24.79 5.92
CA LYS A 64 1.83 -26.07 5.29
C LYS A 64 2.34 -26.22 3.86
N MET A 65 3.08 -25.23 3.38
CA MET A 65 3.56 -25.15 2.00
C MET A 65 5.09 -25.16 1.96
N GLU A 66 5.66 -25.61 0.84
CA GLU A 66 7.08 -25.45 0.60
C GLU A 66 7.42 -23.96 0.37
N PRO A 67 8.60 -23.48 0.81
CA PRO A 67 8.98 -22.06 0.73
C PRO A 67 8.84 -21.46 -0.68
N GLU A 68 9.18 -22.21 -1.71
CA GLU A 68 9.09 -21.78 -3.10
C GLU A 68 7.64 -21.59 -3.55
N GLU A 69 6.74 -22.45 -3.07
CA GLU A 69 5.30 -22.34 -3.34
C GLU A 69 4.70 -21.12 -2.63
N VAL A 70 5.13 -20.85 -1.38
CA VAL A 70 4.73 -19.65 -0.63
C VAL A 70 5.12 -18.38 -1.40
N VAL A 71 6.38 -18.30 -1.86
CA VAL A 71 6.89 -17.14 -2.62
C VAL A 71 6.12 -16.98 -3.94
N SER A 72 5.88 -18.07 -4.67
CA SER A 72 5.13 -18.03 -5.93
C SER A 72 3.69 -17.55 -5.72
N LEU A 73 3.02 -18.08 -4.71
CA LEU A 73 1.66 -17.70 -4.34
C LEU A 73 1.60 -16.22 -3.94
N LEU A 74 2.49 -15.80 -3.03
CA LEU A 74 2.57 -14.44 -2.54
C LEU A 74 2.77 -13.46 -3.69
N ASN A 75 3.77 -13.69 -4.55
CA ASN A 75 4.03 -12.84 -5.70
C ASN A 75 2.82 -12.70 -6.63
N THR A 76 2.06 -13.79 -6.83
CA THR A 76 0.86 -13.76 -7.68
C THR A 76 -0.21 -12.82 -7.13
N TYR A 77 -0.45 -12.83 -5.82
CA TYR A 77 -1.44 -11.94 -5.19
C TYR A 77 -0.93 -10.51 -5.00
N LEU A 78 0.35 -10.33 -4.71
CA LEU A 78 0.96 -9.00 -4.62
C LEU A 78 1.00 -8.29 -5.97
N ASP A 79 1.34 -9.03 -7.06
CA ASP A 79 1.37 -8.48 -8.41
C ASP A 79 -0.01 -7.99 -8.85
N LYS A 80 -1.07 -8.78 -8.60
CA LYS A 80 -2.43 -8.39 -8.90
C LYS A 80 -2.88 -7.15 -8.10
N GLN A 81 -2.54 -7.06 -6.82
CA GLN A 81 -2.84 -5.89 -6.02
C GLN A 81 -2.08 -4.65 -6.51
N THR A 82 -0.79 -4.82 -6.82
CA THR A 82 0.07 -3.75 -7.36
C THR A 82 -0.51 -3.15 -8.63
N GLU A 83 -0.90 -4.00 -9.59
CA GLU A 83 -1.54 -3.58 -10.84
C GLU A 83 -2.77 -2.71 -10.58
N VAL A 84 -3.64 -3.14 -9.68
CA VAL A 84 -4.87 -2.40 -9.35
C VAL A 84 -4.54 -1.09 -8.63
N ILE A 85 -3.66 -1.11 -7.61
CA ILE A 85 -3.27 0.09 -6.85
C ILE A 85 -2.73 1.17 -7.78
N GLN A 86 -1.81 0.82 -8.68
CA GLN A 86 -1.22 1.76 -9.63
C GLN A 86 -2.27 2.30 -10.62
N SER A 87 -3.23 1.48 -11.06
CA SER A 87 -4.28 1.90 -11.97
C SER A 87 -5.24 2.95 -11.37
N TYR A 88 -5.32 3.02 -10.03
CA TYR A 88 -6.07 4.04 -9.29
C TYR A 88 -5.19 5.17 -8.75
N GLY A 89 -3.94 5.29 -9.22
CA GLY A 89 -3.02 6.36 -8.83
C GLY A 89 -2.47 6.23 -7.40
N GLY A 90 -2.54 5.03 -6.81
CA GLY A 90 -1.88 4.72 -5.55
C GLY A 90 -0.39 4.40 -5.77
N ASP A 91 0.45 4.84 -4.83
CA ASP A 91 1.85 4.46 -4.75
C ASP A 91 2.05 3.39 -3.68
N ILE A 92 2.85 2.37 -3.97
CA ILE A 92 3.17 1.32 -3.00
C ILE A 92 4.36 1.78 -2.17
N ASP A 93 4.10 2.05 -0.91
CA ASP A 93 5.16 2.42 0.03
C ASP A 93 6.07 1.22 0.32
N LYS A 94 5.48 0.09 0.68
CA LYS A 94 6.21 -1.17 0.91
C LYS A 94 5.28 -2.39 0.98
N PHE A 95 5.91 -3.55 0.87
CA PHE A 95 5.34 -4.82 1.27
C PHE A 95 5.79 -5.19 2.69
N ILE A 96 4.88 -5.65 3.53
CA ILE A 96 5.14 -6.05 4.92
C ILE A 96 4.68 -7.50 5.07
N GLY A 97 5.58 -8.46 4.73
CA GLY A 97 5.17 -9.85 4.59
C GLY A 97 4.15 -10.02 3.45
N ASP A 98 2.94 -10.43 3.78
CA ASP A 98 1.81 -10.57 2.86
C ASP A 98 0.90 -9.33 2.80
N ALA A 99 1.23 -8.28 3.56
CA ALA A 99 0.52 -7.02 3.54
C ALA A 99 1.11 -6.04 2.51
N VAL A 100 0.23 -5.19 1.94
CA VAL A 100 0.62 -4.07 1.07
C VAL A 100 0.24 -2.78 1.76
N LEU A 101 1.19 -1.87 1.93
CA LEU A 101 0.96 -0.50 2.36
C LEU A 101 0.99 0.41 1.14
N ALA A 102 -0.14 1.03 0.82
CA ALA A 102 -0.29 1.95 -0.30
C ALA A 102 -0.75 3.34 0.15
N VAL A 103 -0.28 4.36 -0.57
CA VAL A 103 -0.53 5.77 -0.29
C VAL A 103 -1.22 6.41 -1.49
N PHE A 104 -2.30 7.13 -1.22
CA PHE A 104 -3.01 7.92 -2.22
C PHE A 104 -2.94 9.39 -1.84
N THR A 105 -2.61 10.24 -2.80
CA THR A 105 -2.50 11.70 -2.64
C THR A 105 -3.38 12.43 -3.64
N GLY A 106 -3.56 13.74 -3.45
CA GLY A 106 -4.38 14.57 -4.33
C GLY A 106 -5.84 14.69 -3.89
N GLU A 107 -6.64 15.35 -4.69
CA GLU A 107 -8.00 15.74 -4.31
C GLU A 107 -8.99 14.58 -4.22
N GLU A 108 -8.75 13.50 -4.94
CA GLU A 108 -9.62 12.31 -5.02
C GLU A 108 -9.02 11.10 -4.28
N MET A 109 -8.04 11.34 -3.39
CA MET A 109 -7.29 10.29 -2.71
C MET A 109 -8.19 9.29 -1.96
N ALA A 110 -9.26 9.76 -1.33
CA ALA A 110 -10.18 8.89 -0.58
C ALA A 110 -11.06 8.04 -1.53
N ASP A 111 -11.60 8.66 -2.57
CA ASP A 111 -12.41 7.95 -3.59
C ASP A 111 -11.56 6.92 -4.33
N ASN A 112 -10.36 7.31 -4.76
CA ASN A 112 -9.43 6.43 -5.47
C ASN A 112 -9.05 5.21 -4.60
N ALA A 113 -8.74 5.42 -3.32
CA ALA A 113 -8.41 4.34 -2.41
C ALA A 113 -9.58 3.37 -2.18
N VAL A 114 -10.81 3.88 -2.00
CA VAL A 114 -12.00 3.04 -1.78
C VAL A 114 -12.37 2.28 -3.06
N GLN A 115 -12.35 2.93 -4.22
CA GLN A 115 -12.60 2.26 -5.51
C GLN A 115 -11.53 1.20 -5.81
N CYS A 116 -10.27 1.52 -5.53
CA CYS A 116 -9.17 0.56 -5.62
C CYS A 116 -9.41 -0.68 -4.76
N ALA A 117 -9.81 -0.48 -3.50
CA ALA A 117 -10.09 -1.58 -2.57
C ALA A 117 -11.23 -2.49 -3.07
N ILE A 118 -12.32 -1.91 -3.56
CA ILE A 118 -13.43 -2.64 -4.18
C ILE A 118 -12.94 -3.44 -5.41
N LYS A 119 -12.12 -2.82 -6.23
CA LYS A 119 -11.54 -3.46 -7.42
C LYS A 119 -10.60 -4.59 -7.05
N ILE A 120 -9.74 -4.42 -6.03
CA ILE A 120 -8.87 -5.48 -5.50
C ILE A 120 -9.71 -6.69 -5.10
N GLN A 121 -10.77 -6.54 -4.29
CA GLN A 121 -11.62 -7.66 -3.87
C GLN A 121 -12.19 -8.41 -5.08
N LYS A 122 -12.64 -7.69 -6.11
CA LYS A 122 -13.17 -8.28 -7.34
C LYS A 122 -12.10 -9.05 -8.13
N GLU A 123 -10.92 -8.46 -8.31
CA GLU A 123 -9.82 -9.08 -9.06
C GLU A 123 -9.27 -10.32 -8.34
N ILE A 124 -9.16 -10.27 -7.01
CA ILE A 124 -8.75 -11.42 -6.20
C ILE A 124 -9.75 -12.58 -6.33
N ASN A 125 -11.06 -12.29 -6.32
CA ASN A 125 -12.07 -13.31 -6.56
C ASN A 125 -11.95 -13.94 -7.97
N THR A 126 -11.68 -13.14 -8.99
CA THR A 126 -11.45 -13.64 -10.36
C THR A 126 -10.19 -14.49 -10.44
N LEU A 127 -9.11 -14.05 -9.79
CA LEU A 127 -7.85 -14.77 -9.71
C LEU A 127 -8.03 -16.13 -9.00
N ASN A 128 -8.75 -16.15 -7.88
CA ASN A 128 -9.09 -17.36 -7.15
C ASN A 128 -9.80 -18.40 -8.02
N GLN A 129 -10.79 -17.95 -8.82
CA GLN A 129 -11.51 -18.83 -9.75
C GLN A 129 -10.57 -19.45 -10.77
N SER A 130 -9.62 -18.68 -11.31
CA SER A 130 -8.65 -19.17 -12.30
C SER A 130 -7.63 -20.15 -11.71
N LEU A 131 -7.28 -19.98 -10.43
CA LEU A 131 -6.27 -20.78 -9.73
C LEU A 131 -6.87 -21.95 -8.94
N GLY A 132 -8.20 -22.06 -8.82
CA GLY A 132 -8.85 -23.02 -7.94
C GLY A 132 -8.49 -22.79 -6.45
N LYS A 133 -8.27 -21.52 -6.06
CA LYS A 133 -7.92 -21.10 -4.69
C LYS A 133 -9.08 -20.35 -4.03
N ASN A 134 -8.97 -20.13 -2.73
CA ASN A 134 -9.94 -19.33 -1.96
C ASN A 134 -9.22 -18.36 -1.01
N THR A 135 -8.26 -17.62 -1.55
CA THR A 135 -7.52 -16.62 -0.79
C THR A 135 -8.39 -15.37 -0.61
N MET A 136 -8.46 -14.87 0.61
CA MET A 136 -9.26 -13.69 0.96
C MET A 136 -8.34 -12.59 1.48
N ILE A 137 -8.68 -11.34 1.16
CA ILE A 137 -7.92 -10.16 1.59
C ILE A 137 -8.81 -9.29 2.47
N GLY A 138 -8.27 -8.84 3.62
CA GLY A 138 -8.86 -7.77 4.41
C GLY A 138 -8.21 -6.44 4.04
N ILE A 139 -8.98 -5.36 4.02
CA ILE A 139 -8.49 -4.04 3.63
C ILE A 139 -8.93 -2.99 4.66
N GLY A 140 -7.97 -2.17 5.12
CA GLY A 140 -8.19 -1.04 6.00
C GLY A 140 -7.77 0.28 5.36
N ILE A 141 -8.63 1.32 5.45
CA ILE A 141 -8.37 2.63 4.84
C ILE A 141 -8.59 3.74 5.85
N ASP A 142 -7.58 4.58 6.06
CA ASP A 142 -7.71 5.80 6.86
C ASP A 142 -7.10 7.01 6.14
N THR A 143 -7.63 8.19 6.39
CA THR A 143 -7.20 9.43 5.75
C THR A 143 -6.87 10.48 6.79
N GLY A 144 -5.72 11.14 6.63
CA GLY A 144 -5.37 12.27 7.48
C GLY A 144 -3.93 12.72 7.35
N PRO A 145 -3.50 13.65 8.22
CA PRO A 145 -2.15 14.19 8.18
C PRO A 145 -1.10 13.16 8.62
N LEU A 146 -0.03 13.11 7.85
CA LEU A 146 1.14 12.27 8.10
C LEU A 146 2.42 12.99 7.66
N VAL A 147 3.57 12.42 7.93
CA VAL A 147 4.87 12.86 7.41
C VAL A 147 5.32 11.86 6.35
N MET A 148 5.64 12.36 5.16
CA MET A 148 6.18 11.59 4.03
C MET A 148 7.57 12.08 3.71
N GLY A 149 8.55 11.18 3.63
CA GLY A 149 9.92 11.57 3.31
C GLY A 149 10.96 10.49 3.57
N ALA A 150 12.24 10.89 3.46
CA ALA A 150 13.39 10.02 3.67
C ALA A 150 13.72 9.87 5.16
N MET A 151 13.60 8.68 5.67
CA MET A 151 13.77 8.34 7.08
C MET A 151 14.74 7.17 7.24
N GLY A 152 15.55 7.21 8.29
CA GLY A 152 16.49 6.15 8.57
C GLY A 152 17.84 6.64 9.11
N SER A 153 18.91 6.02 8.65
CA SER A 153 20.28 6.38 9.01
C SER A 153 21.01 7.03 7.84
N LYS A 154 22.24 7.51 8.09
CA LYS A 154 23.08 8.09 7.04
C LYS A 154 23.41 7.11 5.91
N ASP A 155 23.47 5.81 6.24
CA ASP A 155 23.91 4.76 5.31
C ASP A 155 22.72 4.00 4.68
N ARG A 156 21.53 4.12 5.28
CA ARG A 156 20.30 3.48 4.79
C ARG A 156 19.08 4.31 5.09
N MET A 157 18.39 4.72 4.07
CA MET A 157 17.14 5.48 4.14
C MET A 157 16.05 4.75 3.39
N ASP A 158 14.84 4.81 3.95
CA ASP A 158 13.61 4.44 3.27
C ASP A 158 12.81 5.73 3.02
N PHE A 159 12.29 5.90 1.83
CA PHE A 159 11.30 6.94 1.58
C PHE A 159 9.93 6.37 1.93
N THR A 160 9.29 6.90 2.94
CA THR A 160 8.10 6.28 3.53
C THR A 160 7.19 7.29 4.24
N VAL A 161 6.05 6.80 4.70
CA VAL A 161 5.08 7.56 5.46
C VAL A 161 5.08 7.15 6.94
N ILE A 162 4.97 8.14 7.83
CA ILE A 162 4.82 7.94 9.27
C ILE A 162 3.71 8.84 9.80
N GLY A 163 2.86 8.28 10.64
CA GLY A 163 1.80 9.04 11.31
C GLY A 163 0.76 8.13 11.95
N ASP A 164 -0.10 8.74 12.73
CA ASP A 164 -1.20 8.06 13.41
C ASP A 164 -2.18 7.41 12.44
N HIS A 165 -2.40 8.01 11.28
CA HIS A 165 -3.27 7.49 10.23
C HIS A 165 -2.71 6.24 9.54
N VAL A 166 -1.38 6.09 9.48
CA VAL A 166 -0.74 4.84 9.01
C VAL A 166 -1.03 3.70 9.97
N ASN A 167 -0.86 3.94 11.28
CA ASN A 167 -1.18 2.94 12.29
C ASN A 167 -2.69 2.62 12.35
N THR A 168 -3.53 3.62 12.08
CA THR A 168 -4.98 3.44 12.04
C THR A 168 -5.38 2.55 10.87
N SER A 169 -4.86 2.76 9.65
CA SER A 169 -5.16 1.90 8.50
C SER A 169 -4.79 0.43 8.76
N SER A 170 -3.64 0.20 9.40
CA SER A 170 -3.22 -1.14 9.83
C SER A 170 -4.24 -1.79 10.77
N ARG A 171 -4.71 -1.04 11.79
CA ARG A 171 -5.73 -1.57 12.73
C ARG A 171 -7.09 -1.80 12.08
N LEU A 172 -7.47 -0.98 11.11
CA LEU A 172 -8.67 -1.22 10.29
C LEU A 172 -8.52 -2.48 9.45
N CYS A 173 -7.34 -2.66 8.85
CA CYS A 173 -7.01 -3.87 8.12
C CYS A 173 -7.10 -5.10 9.04
N ASP A 174 -6.47 -5.07 10.22
CA ASP A 174 -6.54 -6.17 11.21
C ASP A 174 -7.99 -6.53 11.58
N ALA A 175 -8.86 -5.52 11.70
CA ALA A 175 -10.26 -5.69 12.08
C ALA A 175 -11.16 -6.18 10.94
N ALA A 176 -10.71 -6.06 9.69
CA ALA A 176 -11.49 -6.47 8.52
C ALA A 176 -11.63 -8.00 8.43
N LEU A 177 -12.85 -8.45 8.23
CA LEU A 177 -13.14 -9.85 7.95
C LEU A 177 -12.60 -10.25 6.56
N PRO A 178 -12.45 -11.57 6.28
CA PRO A 178 -12.09 -12.03 4.94
C PRO A 178 -12.99 -11.45 3.85
N GLY A 179 -12.40 -10.74 2.88
CA GLY A 179 -13.12 -10.08 1.79
C GLY A 179 -13.71 -8.71 2.15
N GLU A 180 -13.49 -8.22 3.36
CA GLU A 180 -14.06 -6.96 3.83
C GLU A 180 -13.14 -5.76 3.59
N VAL A 181 -13.76 -4.61 3.34
CA VAL A 181 -13.09 -3.30 3.25
C VAL A 181 -13.63 -2.42 4.36
N ILE A 182 -12.76 -2.01 5.29
CA ILE A 182 -13.12 -1.10 6.40
C ILE A 182 -12.47 0.26 6.16
N ILE A 183 -13.29 1.31 6.32
CA ILE A 183 -12.84 2.69 6.25
C ILE A 183 -13.12 3.42 7.55
N SER A 184 -12.29 4.40 7.90
CA SER A 184 -12.53 5.31 9.03
C SER A 184 -13.60 6.37 8.71
N GLU A 185 -14.09 7.02 9.77
CA GLU A 185 -14.94 8.22 9.62
C GLU A 185 -14.23 9.35 8.87
N ASN A 186 -12.90 9.48 9.02
CA ASN A 186 -12.12 10.49 8.31
C ASN A 186 -12.15 10.26 6.80
N THR A 187 -11.90 9.03 6.37
CA THR A 187 -12.00 8.64 4.96
C THR A 187 -13.41 8.88 4.45
N LYS A 188 -14.43 8.42 5.17
CA LYS A 188 -15.84 8.62 4.78
C LYS A 188 -16.19 10.08 4.54
N LYS A 189 -15.72 11.01 5.37
CA LYS A 189 -16.00 12.45 5.23
C LYS A 189 -15.41 13.08 3.96
N LEU A 190 -14.41 12.46 3.37
CA LEU A 190 -13.73 12.95 2.18
C LEU A 190 -14.20 12.28 0.89
N LEU A 191 -15.06 11.26 0.99
CA LEU A 191 -15.69 10.65 -0.17
C LEU A 191 -16.61 11.67 -0.86
N LYS A 192 -16.39 11.87 -2.15
CA LYS A 192 -17.19 12.79 -3.00
C LYS A 192 -18.30 12.07 -3.74
N GLY A 193 -18.15 10.75 -3.95
CA GLY A 193 -19.12 9.93 -4.66
C GLY A 193 -20.32 9.59 -3.77
N GLU A 194 -21.55 9.84 -4.26
CA GLU A 194 -22.80 9.47 -3.57
C GLU A 194 -23.14 7.97 -3.63
N ASN A 195 -22.34 7.17 -4.35
CA ASN A 195 -22.67 5.80 -4.73
C ASN A 195 -22.09 4.72 -3.80
N TYR A 196 -21.40 5.10 -2.72
CA TYR A 196 -20.85 4.11 -1.79
C TYR A 196 -21.92 3.62 -0.82
N LYS A 197 -22.22 2.33 -0.85
CA LYS A 197 -23.03 1.69 0.17
C LYS A 197 -22.16 1.42 1.39
N LEU A 198 -22.32 2.22 2.44
CA LEU A 198 -21.57 2.13 3.68
C LEU A 198 -22.46 1.67 4.83
N LYS A 199 -22.01 0.66 5.56
CA LYS A 199 -22.67 0.23 6.80
C LYS A 199 -21.74 0.58 7.97
N GLN A 200 -22.28 1.28 8.95
CA GLN A 200 -21.55 1.57 10.17
C GLN A 200 -21.35 0.27 10.99
N LEU A 201 -20.15 0.07 11.47
CA LEU A 201 -19.77 -0.99 12.39
C LEU A 201 -19.60 -0.44 13.81
N ASP A 202 -19.45 -1.34 14.79
CA ASP A 202 -19.09 -0.95 16.15
C ASP A 202 -17.73 -0.25 16.14
N PRO A 203 -17.57 0.86 16.88
CA PRO A 203 -16.30 1.57 16.95
C PRO A 203 -15.18 0.68 17.50
N ILE A 204 -13.99 0.78 16.94
CA ILE A 204 -12.82 0.04 17.42
C ILE A 204 -11.96 0.89 18.34
N GLN A 205 -11.47 0.28 19.42
CA GLN A 205 -10.46 0.90 20.29
C GLN A 205 -9.07 0.65 19.68
N VAL A 206 -8.40 1.72 19.28
CA VAL A 206 -7.02 1.65 18.77
C VAL A 206 -6.05 2.01 19.88
N LYS A 207 -5.00 1.17 20.06
CA LYS A 207 -3.98 1.43 21.08
C LYS A 207 -3.34 2.81 20.86
N GLY A 208 -3.32 3.61 21.93
CA GLY A 208 -2.78 4.99 21.88
C GLY A 208 -3.83 6.07 21.56
N LYS A 209 -5.08 5.71 21.29
CA LYS A 209 -6.18 6.67 21.15
C LYS A 209 -7.09 6.65 22.37
N GLU A 210 -7.43 7.84 22.87
CA GLU A 210 -8.34 8.00 24.02
C GLU A 210 -9.79 7.61 23.68
N LYS A 211 -10.20 7.84 22.43
CA LYS A 211 -11.57 7.59 21.97
C LYS A 211 -11.60 6.51 20.90
N PRO A 212 -12.62 5.63 20.93
CA PRO A 212 -12.86 4.68 19.86
C PRO A 212 -13.03 5.37 18.50
N ILE A 213 -12.57 4.73 17.43
CA ILE A 213 -12.69 5.22 16.07
C ILE A 213 -13.98 4.66 15.47
N LYS A 214 -14.83 5.53 14.94
CA LYS A 214 -15.99 5.11 14.15
C LYS A 214 -15.51 4.57 12.80
N ILE A 215 -16.02 3.41 12.44
CA ILE A 215 -15.64 2.68 11.25
C ILE A 215 -16.86 2.25 10.45
N TYR A 216 -16.63 2.03 9.16
CA TYR A 216 -17.66 1.66 8.21
C TYR A 216 -17.12 0.56 7.29
N THR A 217 -17.95 -0.44 7.01
CA THR A 217 -17.66 -1.39 5.93
C THR A 217 -18.27 -0.90 4.62
N VAL A 218 -17.54 -1.14 3.53
CA VAL A 218 -18.00 -0.86 2.15
C VAL A 218 -18.73 -2.11 1.66
N ILE A 219 -20.00 -1.94 1.16
CA ILE A 219 -20.87 -3.04 0.72
C ILE A 219 -20.97 -3.05 -0.80
#